data_304968c7dd977ec29550c01ca9bfbb58
#
_entry.id   304968c7dd977ec29550c01ca9bfbb58
#
_cell.length_a   1.000
_cell.length_b   1.000
_cell.length_c   1.000
_cell.angle_alpha   90.00
_cell.angle_beta   90.00
_cell.angle_gamma   90.00
#
_symmetry.space_group_name_H-M   'P 1'
#
loop_
_entity.id
_entity.type
_entity.pdbx_description
1 polymer ?
#
loop_
_entity_poly.entity_id
_entity_poly.type
_entity_poly.pdbx_seq_one_letter_code
_entity_poly.pdbx_strand_id
1 'polypeptide(L)'
;VSGTTGGLRDDELPVVFRSSDTASLTGQRRYIRGTKWRLVLAVAAAVCGVLNHRAAFLALVAVFVATILVEFWLLAERPEEAWYDGRALAESTKTLAWRYAVGGAPFPADLPEAEAQLRFLERLRDLLREAPATSLAPMGSAAVTDAMNGLRAQDFDARKKAYVEQRVENQLRWYTAKAQANVVRARRWRLILIAVEGLGLTAAVLRLTGVLDFDLAGVLAAVLGAGSAWFAVRQYETLGRAYTFAATELSIIHDRLSHTTPASWAQEVADAEEAISREHTMWRASRGAG
;
A
#
# COMPACT_ATOMS: atom_id res chain seq x y z
N VAL A 1 -23.86 -27.00 9.58
CA VAL A 1 -22.64 -27.56 8.93
C VAL A 1 -22.17 -26.48 7.98
N SER A 2 -21.31 -25.57 8.49
CA SER A 2 -20.61 -24.56 7.66
C SER A 2 -19.58 -25.30 6.83
N GLY A 3 -19.79 -25.34 5.53
CA GLY A 3 -18.76 -25.76 4.57
C GLY A 3 -17.55 -24.82 4.69
N THR A 4 -16.47 -25.30 5.28
CA THR A 4 -15.16 -24.67 5.27
C THR A 4 -14.67 -24.67 3.83
N THR A 5 -14.78 -23.52 3.17
CA THR A 5 -14.05 -23.25 1.94
C THR A 5 -12.55 -23.28 2.31
N GLY A 6 -11.87 -24.34 1.90
CA GLY A 6 -10.53 -24.71 2.34
C GLY A 6 -9.40 -23.79 1.84
N GLY A 7 -9.27 -22.61 2.38
CA GLY A 7 -8.17 -21.70 2.13
C GLY A 7 -7.86 -20.82 3.32
N LEU A 8 -6.79 -20.00 3.22
CA LEU A 8 -6.32 -19.15 4.31
C LEU A 8 -6.94 -17.75 4.23
N ARG A 9 -7.73 -17.39 5.23
CA ARG A 9 -8.21 -16.02 5.44
C ARG A 9 -7.15 -15.19 6.17
N ASP A 10 -7.23 -13.89 6.06
CA ASP A 10 -6.26 -12.98 6.70
C ASP A 10 -6.24 -13.10 8.25
N ASP A 11 -7.37 -13.47 8.88
CA ASP A 11 -7.46 -13.74 10.32
C ASP A 11 -6.85 -15.09 10.75
N GLU A 12 -6.63 -15.99 9.81
CA GLU A 12 -6.01 -17.30 10.00
C GLU A 12 -4.50 -17.31 9.75
N LEU A 13 -3.96 -16.19 9.27
CA LEU A 13 -2.52 -16.00 9.07
C LEU A 13 -1.79 -15.74 10.41
N PRO A 14 -0.45 -15.91 10.45
CA PRO A 14 0.36 -15.64 11.63
C PRO A 14 0.10 -14.28 12.27
N VAL A 15 0.23 -14.17 13.58
CA VAL A 15 0.06 -12.88 14.31
C VAL A 15 0.99 -11.80 13.77
N VAL A 16 2.20 -12.15 13.34
CA VAL A 16 3.14 -11.23 12.70
C VAL A 16 2.51 -10.54 11.50
N PHE A 17 1.82 -11.28 10.62
CA PHE A 17 1.09 -10.68 9.51
C PHE A 17 0.05 -9.67 9.98
N ARG A 18 -0.83 -10.06 10.92
CA ARG A 18 -1.93 -9.22 11.38
C ARG A 18 -1.46 -7.95 12.08
N SER A 19 -0.43 -8.07 12.91
CA SER A 19 0.15 -6.91 13.62
C SER A 19 0.83 -5.94 12.65
N SER A 20 1.62 -6.46 11.72
CA SER A 20 2.33 -5.64 10.71
C SER A 20 1.36 -5.00 9.72
N ASP A 21 0.30 -5.70 9.28
CA ASP A 21 -0.73 -5.11 8.42
C ASP A 21 -1.49 -4.01 9.15
N THR A 22 -1.84 -4.20 10.44
CA THR A 22 -2.47 -3.18 11.27
C THR A 22 -1.58 -1.95 11.45
N ALA A 23 -0.29 -2.14 11.70
CA ALA A 23 0.69 -1.06 11.81
C ALA A 23 0.80 -0.30 10.48
N SER A 24 0.91 -1.02 9.36
CA SER A 24 0.93 -0.46 8.01
C SER A 24 -0.29 0.40 7.70
N LEU A 25 -1.48 -0.13 7.91
CA LEU A 25 -2.74 0.58 7.67
C LEU A 25 -2.89 1.82 8.57
N THR A 26 -2.39 1.75 9.79
CA THR A 26 -2.43 2.89 10.74
C THR A 26 -1.42 3.95 10.32
N GLY A 27 -0.19 3.56 9.98
CA GLY A 27 0.84 4.44 9.44
C GLY A 27 0.35 5.16 8.17
N GLN A 28 -0.23 4.41 7.23
CA GLN A 28 -0.80 4.97 6.01
C GLN A 28 -1.87 6.04 6.29
N ARG A 29 -2.81 5.74 7.19
CA ARG A 29 -3.88 6.69 7.55
C ARG A 29 -3.33 7.96 8.19
N ARG A 30 -2.33 7.83 9.08
CA ARG A 30 -1.68 8.96 9.75
C ARG A 30 -0.90 9.81 8.74
N TYR A 31 -0.07 9.20 7.90
CA TYR A 31 0.69 9.89 6.87
C TYR A 31 -0.19 10.66 5.89
N ILE A 32 -1.20 10.01 5.32
CA ILE A 32 -2.14 10.64 4.39
C ILE A 32 -2.91 11.79 5.05
N ARG A 33 -3.29 11.64 6.32
CA ARG A 33 -3.99 12.69 7.07
C ARG A 33 -3.08 13.88 7.33
N GLY A 34 -1.84 13.66 7.80
CA GLY A 34 -0.85 14.71 8.03
C GLY A 34 -0.54 15.49 6.75
N THR A 35 -0.25 14.78 5.67
CA THR A 35 -0.01 15.40 4.35
C THR A 35 -1.21 16.21 3.87
N LYS A 36 -2.43 15.70 4.03
CA LYS A 36 -3.65 16.44 3.67
C LYS A 36 -3.77 17.75 4.47
N TRP A 37 -3.55 17.70 5.78
CA TRP A 37 -3.61 18.90 6.62
C TRP A 37 -2.55 19.92 6.23
N ARG A 38 -1.32 19.50 5.97
CA ARG A 38 -0.25 20.38 5.47
C ARG A 38 -0.66 21.14 4.21
N LEU A 39 -1.26 20.45 3.23
CA LEU A 39 -1.70 21.07 1.98
C LEU A 39 -2.91 21.99 2.18
N VAL A 40 -3.86 21.62 3.04
CA VAL A 40 -5.00 22.49 3.39
C VAL A 40 -4.53 23.78 4.07
N LEU A 41 -3.58 23.66 5.01
CA LEU A 41 -2.99 24.82 5.70
C LEU A 41 -2.23 25.73 4.73
N ALA A 42 -1.52 25.17 3.74
CA ALA A 42 -0.83 25.96 2.72
C ALA A 42 -1.84 26.81 1.89
N VAL A 43 -2.96 26.24 1.50
CA VAL A 43 -4.04 26.98 0.80
C VAL A 43 -4.68 28.02 1.75
N ALA A 44 -4.93 27.64 3.00
CA ALA A 44 -5.48 28.58 4.01
C ALA A 44 -4.56 29.78 4.23
N ALA A 45 -3.24 29.57 4.26
CA ALA A 45 -2.25 30.66 4.36
C ALA A 45 -2.37 31.61 3.15
N ALA A 46 -2.50 31.08 1.94
CA ALA A 46 -2.69 31.91 0.74
C ALA A 46 -3.99 32.73 0.78
N VAL A 47 -5.09 32.13 1.24
CA VAL A 47 -6.37 32.84 1.42
C VAL A 47 -6.24 33.95 2.45
N CYS A 48 -5.64 33.67 3.62
CA CYS A 48 -5.42 34.70 4.65
C CYS A 48 -4.51 35.84 4.14
N GLY A 49 -3.51 35.54 3.32
CA GLY A 49 -2.59 36.52 2.77
C GLY A 49 -3.22 37.53 1.81
N VAL A 50 -4.33 37.17 1.17
CA VAL A 50 -5.06 38.08 0.27
C VAL A 50 -5.94 39.06 1.03
N LEU A 51 -6.34 38.71 2.28
CA LEU A 51 -7.23 39.54 3.11
C LEU A 51 -6.41 40.56 3.89
N ASN A 52 -6.55 41.85 3.56
CA ASN A 52 -5.74 42.94 4.15
C ASN A 52 -6.38 43.53 5.40
N HIS A 53 -6.52 42.72 6.48
CA HIS A 53 -7.01 43.19 7.77
C HIS A 53 -6.39 42.40 8.95
N ARG A 54 -6.36 43.02 10.14
CA ARG A 54 -5.66 42.48 11.33
C ARG A 54 -6.07 41.05 11.68
N ALA A 55 -7.34 40.70 11.61
CA ALA A 55 -7.81 39.34 11.92
C ALA A 55 -7.26 38.30 10.93
N ALA A 56 -7.12 38.67 9.65
CA ALA A 56 -6.51 37.76 8.66
C ALA A 56 -5.01 37.54 8.92
N PHE A 57 -4.28 38.57 9.35
CA PHE A 57 -2.88 38.40 9.74
C PHE A 57 -2.71 37.54 10.98
N LEU A 58 -3.59 37.66 11.98
CA LEU A 58 -3.60 36.76 13.14
C LEU A 58 -3.92 35.31 12.72
N ALA A 59 -4.89 35.11 11.83
CA ALA A 59 -5.21 33.80 11.28
C ALA A 59 -4.02 33.22 10.50
N LEU A 60 -3.33 34.04 9.70
CA LEU A 60 -2.13 33.62 8.96
C LEU A 60 -1.02 33.12 9.90
N VAL A 61 -0.75 33.85 10.99
CA VAL A 61 0.19 33.40 12.03
C VAL A 61 -0.22 32.07 12.63
N ALA A 62 -1.51 31.92 12.99
CA ALA A 62 -2.03 30.68 13.54
C ALA A 62 -1.91 29.50 12.55
N VAL A 63 -2.14 29.74 11.26
CA VAL A 63 -1.97 28.74 10.19
C VAL A 63 -0.51 28.31 10.06
N PHE A 64 0.45 29.24 10.10
CA PHE A 64 1.86 28.86 10.07
C PHE A 64 2.28 28.07 11.31
N VAL A 65 1.83 28.45 12.49
CA VAL A 65 2.07 27.68 13.73
C VAL A 65 1.48 26.28 13.59
N ALA A 66 0.24 26.14 13.12
CA ALA A 66 -0.36 24.83 12.87
C ALA A 66 0.41 24.00 11.85
N THR A 67 0.93 24.61 10.79
CA THR A 67 1.77 23.93 9.78
C THR A 67 3.05 23.39 10.41
N ILE A 68 3.75 24.22 11.22
CA ILE A 68 4.95 23.80 11.95
C ILE A 68 4.65 22.62 12.88
N LEU A 69 3.53 22.66 13.62
CA LEU A 69 3.12 21.55 14.50
C LEU A 69 2.85 20.26 13.72
N VAL A 70 2.20 20.33 12.55
CA VAL A 70 1.97 19.17 11.67
C VAL A 70 3.29 18.61 11.16
N GLU A 71 4.26 19.46 10.74
CA GLU A 71 5.58 19.01 10.30
C GLU A 71 6.35 18.32 11.44
N PHE A 72 6.37 18.92 12.64
CA PHE A 72 7.00 18.32 13.81
C PHE A 72 6.39 16.96 14.15
N TRP A 73 5.06 16.86 14.07
CA TRP A 73 4.36 15.60 14.33
C TRP A 73 4.72 14.52 13.29
N LEU A 74 4.76 14.87 12.00
CA LEU A 74 5.16 13.94 10.93
C LEU A 74 6.63 13.51 11.10
N LEU A 75 7.51 14.42 11.49
CA LEU A 75 8.92 14.11 11.70
C LEU A 75 9.14 13.22 12.94
N ALA A 76 8.40 13.44 14.02
CA ALA A 76 8.53 12.69 15.27
C ALA A 76 7.93 11.28 15.17
N GLU A 77 6.73 11.15 14.60
CA GLU A 77 5.99 9.89 14.53
C GLU A 77 6.40 9.00 13.35
N ARG A 78 7.04 9.57 12.32
CA ARG A 78 7.46 8.89 11.09
C ARG A 78 6.43 7.88 10.56
N PRO A 79 5.16 8.28 10.39
CA PRO A 79 4.09 7.34 10.04
C PRO A 79 4.30 6.70 8.66
N GLU A 80 5.13 7.29 7.82
CA GLU A 80 5.52 6.78 6.51
C GLU A 80 6.39 5.52 6.67
N GLU A 81 7.38 5.52 7.55
CA GLU A 81 8.23 4.35 7.83
C GLU A 81 7.37 3.20 8.36
N ALA A 82 6.50 3.46 9.35
CA ALA A 82 5.59 2.44 9.87
C ALA A 82 4.66 1.85 8.78
N TRP A 83 4.23 2.67 7.82
CA TRP A 83 3.44 2.21 6.69
C TRP A 83 4.22 1.25 5.80
N TYR A 84 5.43 1.64 5.38
CA TYR A 84 6.20 0.85 4.41
C TYR A 84 6.78 -0.41 5.01
N ASP A 85 7.37 -0.31 6.18
CA ASP A 85 7.98 -1.44 6.86
C ASP A 85 6.93 -2.45 7.31
N GLY A 86 5.82 -1.96 7.88
CA GLY A 86 4.69 -2.82 8.23
C GLY A 86 4.13 -3.55 7.01
N ARG A 87 4.01 -2.86 5.86
CA ARG A 87 3.53 -3.47 4.62
C ARG A 87 4.49 -4.55 4.11
N ALA A 88 5.79 -4.26 4.08
CA ALA A 88 6.80 -5.21 3.62
C ALA A 88 6.79 -6.48 4.47
N LEU A 89 6.79 -6.34 5.81
CA LEU A 89 6.77 -7.48 6.72
C LEU A 89 5.46 -8.28 6.61
N ALA A 90 4.30 -7.61 6.50
CA ALA A 90 3.02 -8.28 6.32
C ALA A 90 2.99 -9.13 5.04
N GLU A 91 3.36 -8.55 3.90
CA GLU A 91 3.35 -9.28 2.63
C GLU A 91 4.37 -10.42 2.59
N SER A 92 5.59 -10.22 3.13
CA SER A 92 6.60 -11.28 3.23
C SER A 92 6.11 -12.43 4.12
N THR A 93 5.45 -12.12 5.25
CA THR A 93 4.86 -13.14 6.14
C THR A 93 3.72 -13.88 5.45
N LYS A 94 2.86 -13.18 4.71
CA LYS A 94 1.75 -13.76 3.95
C LYS A 94 2.26 -14.71 2.85
N THR A 95 3.26 -14.28 2.10
CA THR A 95 3.96 -15.11 1.10
C THR A 95 4.54 -16.37 1.74
N LEU A 96 5.23 -16.24 2.86
CA LEU A 96 5.81 -17.38 3.56
C LEU A 96 4.74 -18.35 4.06
N ALA A 97 3.62 -17.84 4.62
CA ALA A 97 2.52 -18.65 5.11
C ALA A 97 1.82 -19.43 3.97
N TRP A 98 1.59 -18.81 2.82
CA TRP A 98 1.01 -19.50 1.66
C TRP A 98 1.96 -20.57 1.11
N ARG A 99 3.25 -20.29 0.94
CA ARG A 99 4.25 -21.31 0.54
C ARG A 99 4.23 -22.51 1.48
N TYR A 100 4.20 -22.29 2.78
CA TYR A 100 4.12 -23.37 3.77
C TYR A 100 2.84 -24.18 3.61
N ALA A 101 1.70 -23.52 3.60
CA ALA A 101 0.39 -24.17 3.65
C ALA A 101 0.08 -25.00 2.39
N VAL A 102 0.56 -24.59 1.23
CA VAL A 102 0.28 -25.31 -0.02
C VAL A 102 1.41 -26.20 -0.51
N GLY A 103 2.51 -26.30 0.24
CA GLY A 103 3.66 -27.11 -0.14
C GLY A 103 4.53 -26.49 -1.23
N GLY A 104 4.63 -25.15 -1.26
CA GLY A 104 5.56 -24.41 -2.12
C GLY A 104 6.98 -24.42 -1.56
N ALA A 105 8.00 -24.29 -2.41
CA ALA A 105 9.38 -24.24 -1.96
C ALA A 105 9.61 -23.03 -1.02
N PRO A 106 10.35 -23.19 0.08
CA PRO A 106 11.17 -24.33 0.48
C PRO A 106 10.45 -25.38 1.37
N PHE A 107 9.13 -25.52 1.29
CA PHE A 107 8.31 -26.41 2.11
C PHE A 107 7.57 -27.45 1.26
N PRO A 108 8.25 -28.27 0.42
CA PRO A 108 7.55 -29.23 -0.42
C PRO A 108 6.67 -30.16 0.41
N ALA A 109 5.66 -30.76 -0.22
CA ALA A 109 4.62 -31.50 0.49
C ALA A 109 5.10 -32.82 1.13
N ASP A 110 6.15 -33.41 0.57
CA ASP A 110 6.83 -34.60 1.06
C ASP A 110 7.72 -34.36 2.27
N LEU A 111 8.00 -33.09 2.62
CA LEU A 111 8.75 -32.74 3.81
C LEU A 111 7.93 -33.05 5.06
N PRO A 112 8.50 -33.79 6.05
CA PRO A 112 7.83 -34.06 7.31
C PRO A 112 7.31 -32.79 7.98
N GLU A 113 6.12 -32.83 8.57
CA GLU A 113 5.46 -31.64 9.13
C GLU A 113 6.33 -30.92 10.15
N ALA A 114 6.97 -31.67 11.08
CA ALA A 114 7.85 -31.08 12.09
C ALA A 114 9.05 -30.33 11.47
N GLU A 115 9.64 -30.88 10.40
CA GLU A 115 10.74 -30.23 9.69
C GLU A 115 10.25 -29.01 8.92
N ALA A 116 9.08 -29.09 8.29
CA ALA A 116 8.48 -27.94 7.60
C ALA A 116 8.17 -26.80 8.58
N GLN A 117 7.66 -27.10 9.77
CA GLN A 117 7.41 -26.11 10.82
C GLN A 117 8.71 -25.47 11.32
N LEU A 118 9.76 -26.26 11.60
CA LEU A 118 11.06 -25.72 11.99
C LEU A 118 11.64 -24.79 10.92
N ARG A 119 11.61 -25.20 9.66
CA ARG A 119 12.07 -24.39 8.52
C ARG A 119 11.23 -23.11 8.35
N PHE A 120 9.93 -23.18 8.60
CA PHE A 120 9.07 -22.00 8.60
C PHE A 120 9.47 -21.00 9.70
N LEU A 121 9.71 -21.49 10.93
CA LEU A 121 10.13 -20.67 12.07
C LEU A 121 11.48 -20.00 11.82
N GLU A 122 12.44 -20.71 11.22
CA GLU A 122 13.74 -20.16 10.83
C GLU A 122 13.57 -19.01 9.81
N ARG A 123 12.79 -19.24 8.74
CA ARG A 123 12.52 -18.21 7.74
C ARG A 123 11.77 -17.00 8.31
N LEU A 124 10.80 -17.25 9.18
CA LEU A 124 10.09 -16.17 9.87
C LEU A 124 11.03 -15.37 10.78
N ARG A 125 11.94 -16.05 11.50
CA ARG A 125 12.96 -15.39 12.32
C ARG A 125 13.90 -14.52 11.48
N ASP A 126 14.31 -14.98 10.31
CA ASP A 126 15.14 -14.19 9.41
C ASP A 126 14.41 -12.93 8.93
N LEU A 127 13.14 -13.03 8.52
CA LEU A 127 12.31 -11.87 8.19
C LEU A 127 12.21 -10.88 9.36
N LEU A 128 12.05 -11.36 10.59
CA LEU A 128 11.95 -10.52 11.77
C LEU A 128 13.28 -9.82 12.11
N ARG A 129 14.41 -10.44 11.82
CA ARG A 129 15.74 -9.82 12.02
C ARG A 129 16.02 -8.69 11.05
N GLU A 130 15.48 -8.78 9.84
CA GLU A 130 15.61 -7.75 8.81
C GLU A 130 14.57 -6.63 8.96
N ALA A 131 13.51 -6.87 9.74
CA ALA A 131 12.44 -5.92 9.96
C ALA A 131 12.84 -4.83 10.97
N PRO A 132 12.52 -3.56 10.70
CA PRO A 132 12.70 -2.49 11.69
C PRO A 132 11.89 -2.75 12.96
N ALA A 133 12.46 -2.36 14.11
CA ALA A 133 11.82 -2.59 15.43
C ALA A 133 10.42 -1.95 15.56
N THR A 134 10.16 -0.89 14.81
CA THR A 134 8.87 -0.17 14.78
C THR A 134 7.71 -0.98 14.17
N SER A 135 8.02 -2.05 13.41
CA SER A 135 6.99 -2.90 12.78
C SER A 135 6.72 -4.20 13.55
N LEU A 136 7.43 -4.43 14.66
CA LEU A 136 7.31 -5.64 15.46
C LEU A 136 6.32 -5.45 16.61
N ALA A 137 5.42 -6.43 16.78
CA ALA A 137 4.55 -6.54 17.94
C ALA A 137 4.91 -7.83 18.72
N PRO A 138 4.71 -7.86 20.05
CA PRO A 138 4.93 -9.07 20.84
C PRO A 138 4.10 -10.24 20.30
N MET A 139 4.73 -11.39 20.07
CA MET A 139 4.04 -12.59 19.61
C MET A 139 3.42 -13.32 20.82
N GLY A 140 2.09 -13.29 20.89
CA GLY A 140 1.31 -13.98 21.94
C GLY A 140 0.64 -15.28 21.47
N SER A 141 0.90 -15.76 20.24
CA SER A 141 0.28 -16.97 19.69
C SER A 141 1.21 -17.73 18.75
N ALA A 142 0.80 -18.95 18.36
CA ALA A 142 1.58 -19.80 17.45
C ALA A 142 1.92 -19.09 16.13
N ALA A 143 3.18 -19.24 15.72
CA ALA A 143 3.65 -18.71 14.43
C ALA A 143 3.09 -19.50 13.24
N VAL A 144 2.85 -20.80 13.41
CA VAL A 144 2.14 -21.66 12.46
C VAL A 144 0.73 -21.88 13.00
N THR A 145 -0.28 -21.60 12.20
CA THR A 145 -1.68 -21.70 12.61
C THR A 145 -2.27 -23.07 12.24
N ASP A 146 -3.33 -23.48 12.95
CA ASP A 146 -4.04 -24.71 12.63
C ASP A 146 -4.61 -24.71 11.20
N ALA A 147 -5.03 -23.54 10.70
CA ALA A 147 -5.51 -23.40 9.33
C ALA A 147 -4.40 -23.67 8.30
N MET A 148 -3.17 -23.20 8.56
CA MET A 148 -2.02 -23.48 7.69
C MET A 148 -1.68 -24.97 7.69
N ASN A 149 -1.67 -25.63 8.85
CA ASN A 149 -1.45 -27.07 8.96
C ASN A 149 -2.59 -27.86 8.30
N GLY A 150 -3.83 -27.45 8.53
CA GLY A 150 -5.00 -28.08 7.94
C GLY A 150 -5.01 -28.02 6.40
N LEU A 151 -4.60 -26.90 5.81
CA LEU A 151 -4.45 -26.79 4.36
C LEU A 151 -3.27 -27.63 3.85
N ARG A 152 -2.14 -27.65 4.58
CA ARG A 152 -0.97 -28.45 4.23
C ARG A 152 -1.28 -29.95 4.20
N ALA A 153 -2.10 -30.42 5.14
CA ALA A 153 -2.49 -31.84 5.23
C ALA A 153 -3.45 -32.32 4.13
N GLN A 154 -4.03 -31.41 3.34
CA GLN A 154 -4.93 -31.77 2.23
C GLN A 154 -4.15 -32.39 1.07
N ASP A 155 -4.87 -33.08 0.19
CA ASP A 155 -4.33 -33.61 -1.05
C ASP A 155 -3.85 -32.50 -2.00
N PHE A 156 -3.15 -32.87 -3.06
CA PHE A 156 -2.60 -31.94 -4.03
C PHE A 156 -3.67 -31.08 -4.70
N ASP A 157 -4.78 -31.68 -5.12
CA ASP A 157 -5.82 -30.98 -5.88
C ASP A 157 -6.54 -29.95 -5.01
N ALA A 158 -6.81 -30.27 -3.75
CA ALA A 158 -7.40 -29.35 -2.79
C ALA A 158 -6.46 -28.16 -2.48
N ARG A 159 -5.16 -28.42 -2.25
CA ARG A 159 -4.16 -27.37 -2.04
C ARG A 159 -3.99 -26.48 -3.28
N LYS A 160 -3.92 -27.07 -4.47
CA LYS A 160 -3.84 -26.37 -5.75
C LYS A 160 -5.06 -25.49 -5.96
N LYS A 161 -6.26 -26.02 -5.76
CA LYS A 161 -7.50 -25.28 -5.87
C LYS A 161 -7.56 -24.09 -4.90
N ALA A 162 -7.25 -24.33 -3.62
CA ALA A 162 -7.24 -23.28 -2.61
C ALA A 162 -6.24 -22.15 -2.97
N TYR A 163 -5.05 -22.50 -3.44
CA TYR A 163 -4.03 -21.53 -3.82
C TYR A 163 -4.45 -20.72 -5.05
N VAL A 164 -4.90 -21.36 -6.10
CA VAL A 164 -5.29 -20.69 -7.34
C VAL A 164 -6.47 -19.75 -7.09
N GLU A 165 -7.55 -20.23 -6.48
CA GLU A 165 -8.79 -19.45 -6.30
C GLU A 165 -8.63 -18.34 -5.25
N GLN A 166 -7.96 -18.62 -4.13
CA GLN A 166 -7.97 -17.71 -2.98
C GLN A 166 -6.73 -16.83 -2.88
N ARG A 167 -5.61 -17.25 -3.44
CA ARG A 167 -4.40 -16.44 -3.45
C ARG A 167 -4.21 -15.74 -4.78
N VAL A 168 -4.11 -16.52 -5.87
CA VAL A 168 -3.73 -16.00 -7.19
C VAL A 168 -4.87 -15.19 -7.81
N GLU A 169 -6.08 -15.75 -7.94
CA GLU A 169 -7.21 -15.04 -8.54
C GLU A 169 -7.67 -13.84 -7.71
N ASN A 170 -7.67 -13.94 -6.36
CA ASN A 170 -8.01 -12.81 -5.52
C ASN A 170 -7.02 -11.66 -5.72
N GLN A 171 -5.73 -11.97 -5.80
CA GLN A 171 -4.69 -10.99 -6.04
C GLN A 171 -4.81 -10.39 -7.44
N LEU A 172 -5.06 -11.20 -8.46
CA LEU A 172 -5.29 -10.76 -9.84
C LEU A 172 -6.47 -9.79 -9.93
N ARG A 173 -7.61 -10.16 -9.34
CA ARG A 173 -8.79 -9.27 -9.28
C ARG A 173 -8.49 -7.96 -8.57
N TRP A 174 -7.75 -8.02 -7.47
CA TRP A 174 -7.36 -6.84 -6.72
C TRP A 174 -6.45 -5.91 -7.53
N TYR A 175 -5.41 -6.45 -8.19
CA TYR A 175 -4.52 -5.65 -9.05
C TYR A 175 -5.28 -5.02 -10.21
N THR A 176 -6.13 -5.77 -10.89
CA THR A 176 -6.94 -5.27 -12.02
C THR A 176 -7.85 -4.12 -11.58
N ALA A 177 -8.57 -4.30 -10.48
CA ALA A 177 -9.46 -3.26 -9.94
C ALA A 177 -8.68 -2.00 -9.51
N LYS A 178 -7.51 -2.18 -8.88
CA LYS A 178 -6.64 -1.05 -8.46
C LYS A 178 -6.01 -0.34 -9.65
N ALA A 179 -5.57 -1.05 -10.67
CA ALA A 179 -5.05 -0.48 -11.90
C ALA A 179 -6.09 0.45 -12.55
N GLN A 180 -7.29 -0.06 -12.80
CA GLN A 180 -8.38 0.71 -13.39
C GLN A 180 -8.76 1.93 -12.53
N ALA A 181 -8.91 1.74 -11.22
CA ALA A 181 -9.25 2.84 -10.32
C ALA A 181 -8.18 3.95 -10.32
N ASN A 182 -6.90 3.58 -10.38
CA ASN A 182 -5.81 4.56 -10.40
C ASN A 182 -5.74 5.31 -11.75
N VAL A 183 -5.94 4.64 -12.88
CA VAL A 183 -6.02 5.29 -14.20
C VAL A 183 -7.14 6.33 -14.24
N VAL A 184 -8.34 5.96 -13.77
CA VAL A 184 -9.49 6.88 -13.72
C VAL A 184 -9.21 8.07 -12.79
N ARG A 185 -8.61 7.83 -11.61
CA ARG A 185 -8.24 8.90 -10.67
C ARG A 185 -7.18 9.83 -11.25
N ALA A 186 -6.15 9.29 -11.89
CA ALA A 186 -5.11 10.08 -12.54
C ALA A 186 -5.72 11.03 -13.59
N ARG A 187 -6.58 10.51 -14.47
CA ARG A 187 -7.26 11.32 -15.49
C ARG A 187 -8.14 12.43 -14.87
N ARG A 188 -8.93 12.09 -13.84
CA ARG A 188 -9.77 13.07 -13.14
C ARG A 188 -8.94 14.18 -12.50
N TRP A 189 -7.86 13.84 -11.81
CA TRP A 189 -6.98 14.81 -11.18
C TRP A 189 -6.32 15.74 -12.20
N ARG A 190 -5.83 15.21 -13.33
CA ARG A 190 -5.28 16.04 -14.41
C ARG A 190 -6.31 17.06 -14.93
N LEU A 191 -7.54 16.62 -15.16
CA LEU A 191 -8.61 17.52 -15.62
C LEU A 191 -8.92 18.61 -14.58
N ILE A 192 -8.93 18.26 -13.28
CA ILE A 192 -9.13 19.24 -12.19
C ILE A 192 -7.98 20.26 -12.20
N LEU A 193 -6.73 19.83 -12.30
CA LEU A 193 -5.58 20.72 -12.31
C LEU A 193 -5.62 21.67 -13.52
N ILE A 194 -5.92 21.16 -14.71
CA ILE A 194 -6.09 22.00 -15.93
C ILE A 194 -7.22 23.01 -15.74
N ALA A 195 -8.34 22.63 -15.14
CA ALA A 195 -9.44 23.55 -14.86
C ALA A 195 -9.02 24.66 -13.87
N VAL A 196 -8.26 24.33 -12.82
CA VAL A 196 -7.72 25.31 -11.87
C VAL A 196 -6.73 26.25 -12.56
N GLU A 197 -5.87 25.75 -13.46
CA GLU A 197 -4.96 26.57 -14.28
C GLU A 197 -5.74 27.56 -15.15
N GLY A 198 -6.80 27.09 -15.84
CA GLY A 198 -7.65 27.95 -16.66
C GLY A 198 -8.36 29.04 -15.84
N LEU A 199 -8.86 28.67 -14.64
CA LEU A 199 -9.46 29.64 -13.71
C LEU A 199 -8.41 30.64 -13.21
N GLY A 200 -7.19 30.19 -12.91
CA GLY A 200 -6.08 31.04 -12.50
C GLY A 200 -5.70 32.07 -13.57
N LEU A 201 -5.59 31.61 -14.82
CA LEU A 201 -5.35 32.49 -15.96
C LEU A 201 -6.48 33.53 -16.11
N THR A 202 -7.73 33.12 -16.05
CA THR A 202 -8.89 34.02 -16.12
C THR A 202 -8.86 35.05 -14.99
N ALA A 203 -8.58 34.63 -13.77
CA ALA A 203 -8.46 35.54 -12.61
C ALA A 203 -7.33 36.55 -12.80
N ALA A 204 -6.18 36.13 -13.34
CA ALA A 204 -5.06 37.00 -13.62
C ALA A 204 -5.42 38.09 -14.68
N VAL A 205 -6.12 37.68 -15.75
CA VAL A 205 -6.59 38.62 -16.77
C VAL A 205 -7.61 39.61 -16.20
N LEU A 206 -8.57 39.14 -15.38
CA LEU A 206 -9.57 40.04 -14.77
C LEU A 206 -8.90 41.03 -13.79
N ARG A 207 -7.83 40.62 -13.11
CA ARG A 207 -7.03 41.53 -12.27
C ARG A 207 -6.25 42.55 -13.09
N LEU A 208 -5.65 42.11 -14.21
CA LEU A 208 -4.92 42.98 -15.12
C LEU A 208 -5.83 44.09 -15.72
N THR A 209 -7.09 43.74 -16.01
CA THR A 209 -8.08 44.66 -16.55
C THR A 209 -8.78 45.54 -15.49
N GLY A 210 -8.42 45.38 -14.21
CA GLY A 210 -9.02 46.15 -13.12
C GLY A 210 -10.43 45.72 -12.72
N VAL A 211 -10.92 44.56 -13.22
CA VAL A 211 -12.22 44.00 -12.84
C VAL A 211 -12.19 43.35 -11.43
N LEU A 212 -11.02 42.83 -11.05
CA LEU A 212 -10.82 42.23 -9.72
C LEU A 212 -9.80 43.06 -8.92
N ASP A 213 -10.16 43.44 -7.68
CA ASP A 213 -9.29 44.22 -6.79
C ASP A 213 -8.43 43.35 -5.88
N PHE A 214 -8.67 42.04 -5.78
CA PHE A 214 -7.98 41.11 -4.93
C PHE A 214 -7.24 40.01 -5.71
N ASP A 215 -6.22 39.37 -5.08
CA ASP A 215 -5.36 38.37 -5.73
C ASP A 215 -5.95 36.97 -5.74
N LEU A 216 -7.02 36.76 -6.49
CA LEU A 216 -7.60 35.43 -6.72
C LEU A 216 -6.63 34.49 -7.45
N ALA A 217 -5.80 35.04 -8.36
CA ALA A 217 -4.83 34.24 -9.12
C ALA A 217 -3.78 33.60 -8.20
N GLY A 218 -3.28 34.35 -7.19
CA GLY A 218 -2.35 33.82 -6.18
C GLY A 218 -2.96 32.71 -5.32
N VAL A 219 -4.23 32.83 -4.95
CA VAL A 219 -4.95 31.76 -4.23
C VAL A 219 -5.09 30.53 -5.10
N LEU A 220 -5.48 30.67 -6.38
CA LEU A 220 -5.61 29.54 -7.31
C LEU A 220 -4.25 28.88 -7.60
N ALA A 221 -3.17 29.65 -7.65
CA ALA A 221 -1.80 29.11 -7.74
C ALA A 221 -1.44 28.24 -6.52
N ALA A 222 -1.81 28.66 -5.31
CA ALA A 222 -1.63 27.84 -4.10
C ALA A 222 -2.48 26.56 -4.13
N VAL A 223 -3.73 26.62 -4.60
CA VAL A 223 -4.59 25.46 -4.80
C VAL A 223 -3.98 24.51 -5.83
N LEU A 224 -3.46 25.02 -6.94
CA LEU A 224 -2.78 24.25 -7.98
C LEU A 224 -1.53 23.55 -7.42
N GLY A 225 -0.69 24.27 -6.69
CA GLY A 225 0.50 23.72 -6.02
C GLY A 225 0.15 22.60 -5.02
N ALA A 226 -0.84 22.84 -4.17
CA ALA A 226 -1.34 21.83 -3.22
C ALA A 226 -1.95 20.61 -3.93
N GLY A 227 -2.73 20.82 -4.98
CA GLY A 227 -3.33 19.76 -5.79
C GLY A 227 -2.27 18.92 -6.52
N SER A 228 -1.25 19.54 -7.09
CA SER A 228 -0.12 18.88 -7.74
C SER A 228 0.72 18.07 -6.74
N ALA A 229 1.02 18.63 -5.56
CA ALA A 229 1.70 17.93 -4.50
C ALA A 229 0.89 16.71 -4.00
N TRP A 230 -0.44 16.86 -3.84
CA TRP A 230 -1.31 15.74 -3.52
C TRP A 230 -1.29 14.66 -4.60
N PHE A 231 -1.34 15.05 -5.87
CA PHE A 231 -1.27 14.11 -6.99
C PHE A 231 0.06 13.33 -6.99
N ALA A 232 1.18 14.00 -6.72
CA ALA A 232 2.50 13.40 -6.60
C ALA A 232 2.57 12.41 -5.42
N VAL A 233 2.05 12.77 -4.24
CA VAL A 233 2.01 11.89 -3.05
C VAL A 233 1.15 10.65 -3.31
N ARG A 234 0.04 10.78 -4.01
CA ARG A 234 -0.87 9.66 -4.33
C ARG A 234 -0.36 8.74 -5.43
N GLN A 235 0.59 9.17 -6.26
CA GLN A 235 1.25 8.40 -7.31
C GLN A 235 0.31 7.58 -8.20
N TYR A 236 -0.86 8.13 -8.52
CA TYR A 236 -1.90 7.40 -9.25
C TYR A 236 -1.41 6.79 -10.57
N GLU A 237 -0.55 7.48 -11.33
CA GLU A 237 -0.05 6.99 -12.61
C GLU A 237 0.97 5.87 -12.45
N THR A 238 1.91 6.04 -11.52
CA THR A 238 2.94 5.03 -11.23
C THR A 238 2.30 3.75 -10.70
N LEU A 239 1.38 3.88 -9.73
CA LEU A 239 0.64 2.74 -9.18
C LEU A 239 -0.28 2.11 -10.23
N GLY A 240 -0.92 2.89 -11.10
CA GLY A 240 -1.73 2.36 -12.20
C GLY A 240 -0.92 1.46 -13.12
N ARG A 241 0.26 1.91 -13.53
CA ARG A 241 1.18 1.12 -14.38
C ARG A 241 1.72 -0.11 -13.67
N ALA A 242 2.17 0.02 -12.42
CA ALA A 242 2.69 -1.08 -11.62
C ALA A 242 1.64 -2.18 -11.43
N TYR A 243 0.40 -1.82 -11.06
CA TYR A 243 -0.68 -2.79 -10.90
C TYR A 243 -1.13 -3.42 -12.22
N THR A 244 -1.08 -2.70 -13.34
CA THR A 244 -1.35 -3.30 -14.66
C THR A 244 -0.30 -4.34 -14.99
N PHE A 245 0.99 -4.04 -14.79
CA PHE A 245 2.08 -4.99 -15.02
C PHE A 245 1.91 -6.23 -14.12
N ALA A 246 1.71 -6.04 -12.82
CA ALA A 246 1.53 -7.14 -11.87
C ALA A 246 0.31 -8.01 -12.22
N ALA A 247 -0.81 -7.40 -12.65
CA ALA A 247 -1.98 -8.16 -13.11
C ALA A 247 -1.67 -8.99 -14.35
N THR A 248 -0.93 -8.45 -15.31
CA THR A 248 -0.54 -9.18 -16.54
C THR A 248 0.39 -10.35 -16.20
N GLU A 249 1.42 -10.13 -15.38
CA GLU A 249 2.34 -11.18 -14.94
C GLU A 249 1.60 -12.28 -14.19
N LEU A 250 0.70 -11.90 -13.27
CA LEU A 250 -0.07 -12.86 -12.48
C LEU A 250 -1.10 -13.64 -13.32
N SER A 251 -1.61 -13.07 -14.41
CA SER A 251 -2.46 -13.79 -15.37
C SER A 251 -1.68 -14.93 -16.06
N ILE A 252 -0.45 -14.68 -16.47
CA ILE A 252 0.43 -15.70 -17.07
C ILE A 252 0.74 -16.81 -16.06
N ILE A 253 1.02 -16.42 -14.80
CA ILE A 253 1.27 -17.38 -13.71
C ILE A 253 0.03 -18.22 -13.43
N HIS A 254 -1.16 -17.64 -13.42
CA HIS A 254 -2.41 -18.35 -13.23
C HIS A 254 -2.60 -19.46 -14.30
N ASP A 255 -2.35 -19.14 -15.57
CA ASP A 255 -2.43 -20.12 -16.66
C ASP A 255 -1.39 -21.24 -16.50
N ARG A 256 -0.15 -20.91 -16.11
CA ARG A 256 0.89 -21.91 -15.80
C ARG A 256 0.48 -22.85 -14.67
N LEU A 257 -0.03 -22.30 -13.57
CA LEU A 257 -0.47 -23.09 -12.42
C LEU A 257 -1.59 -24.06 -12.76
N SER A 258 -2.47 -23.75 -13.72
CA SER A 258 -3.53 -24.66 -14.16
C SER A 258 -2.99 -25.97 -14.74
N HIS A 259 -1.80 -25.92 -15.39
CA HIS A 259 -1.12 -27.07 -16.01
C HIS A 259 -0.03 -27.72 -15.14
N THR A 260 0.21 -27.18 -13.92
CA THR A 260 1.28 -27.64 -13.03
C THR A 260 0.97 -29.03 -12.44
N THR A 261 1.99 -29.89 -12.42
CA THR A 261 1.97 -31.23 -11.84
C THR A 261 2.47 -31.25 -10.39
N PRO A 262 2.21 -32.31 -9.60
CA PRO A 262 2.77 -32.43 -8.25
C PRO A 262 4.30 -32.29 -8.19
N ALA A 263 5.01 -32.75 -9.21
CA ALA A 263 6.48 -32.71 -9.25
C ALA A 263 7.04 -31.29 -9.40
N SER A 264 6.38 -30.42 -10.16
CA SER A 264 6.80 -29.03 -10.37
C SER A 264 6.15 -28.02 -9.41
N TRP A 265 5.15 -28.46 -8.66
CA TRP A 265 4.31 -27.59 -7.82
C TRP A 265 5.09 -26.69 -6.87
N ALA A 266 6.01 -27.25 -6.13
CA ALA A 266 6.74 -26.52 -5.09
C ALA A 266 7.48 -25.30 -5.67
N GLN A 267 8.09 -25.46 -6.84
CA GLN A 267 8.82 -24.37 -7.51
C GLN A 267 7.85 -23.36 -8.14
N GLU A 268 6.79 -23.82 -8.80
CA GLU A 268 5.81 -22.92 -9.42
C GLU A 268 5.12 -22.01 -8.39
N VAL A 269 4.82 -22.52 -7.20
CA VAL A 269 4.32 -21.69 -6.09
C VAL A 269 5.37 -20.70 -5.62
N ALA A 270 6.64 -21.09 -5.54
CA ALA A 270 7.71 -20.18 -5.14
C ALA A 270 7.87 -19.03 -6.14
N ASP A 271 7.86 -19.32 -7.44
CA ASP A 271 7.95 -18.33 -8.51
C ASP A 271 6.74 -17.40 -8.51
N ALA A 272 5.53 -17.94 -8.29
CA ALA A 272 4.31 -17.15 -8.19
C ALA A 272 4.35 -16.17 -6.99
N GLU A 273 4.76 -16.64 -5.81
CA GLU A 273 4.88 -15.79 -4.63
C GLU A 273 6.02 -14.77 -4.77
N GLU A 274 7.10 -15.09 -5.47
CA GLU A 274 8.15 -14.15 -5.80
C GLU A 274 7.64 -13.03 -6.72
N ALA A 275 6.86 -13.37 -7.76
CA ALA A 275 6.24 -12.39 -8.64
C ALA A 275 5.30 -11.45 -7.87
N ILE A 276 4.45 -12.00 -6.97
CA ILE A 276 3.57 -11.22 -6.11
C ILE A 276 4.38 -10.29 -5.18
N SER A 277 5.49 -10.76 -4.61
CA SER A 277 6.29 -9.98 -3.67
C SER A 277 7.20 -8.94 -4.36
N ARG A 278 7.57 -9.15 -5.62
CA ARG A 278 8.46 -8.26 -6.39
C ARG A 278 7.88 -6.86 -6.59
N GLU A 279 6.58 -6.73 -6.76
CA GLU A 279 5.89 -5.43 -6.81
C GLU A 279 6.12 -4.63 -5.53
N HIS A 280 6.06 -5.26 -4.38
CA HIS A 280 6.28 -4.61 -3.08
C HIS A 280 7.74 -4.18 -2.89
N THR A 281 8.69 -4.98 -3.37
CA THR A 281 10.13 -4.68 -3.30
C THR A 281 10.51 -3.50 -4.22
N MET A 282 10.00 -3.46 -5.44
CA MET A 282 10.22 -2.34 -6.36
C MET A 282 9.59 -1.04 -5.82
N TRP A 283 8.42 -1.13 -5.23
CA TRP A 283 7.74 0.02 -4.62
C TRP A 283 8.51 0.58 -3.41
N ARG A 284 9.09 -0.29 -2.56
CA ARG A 284 9.98 0.11 -1.45
C ARG A 284 11.24 0.79 -1.97
N ALA A 285 11.92 0.21 -2.97
CA ALA A 285 13.14 0.75 -3.56
C ALA A 285 12.92 2.13 -4.21
N SER A 286 11.77 2.36 -4.84
CA SER A 286 11.44 3.64 -5.48
C SER A 286 11.24 4.79 -4.49
N ARG A 287 11.09 4.51 -3.20
CA ARG A 287 10.87 5.51 -2.14
C ARG A 287 12.00 5.62 -1.13
N GLY A 288 12.89 4.63 -1.04
CA GLY A 288 14.09 4.68 -0.20
C GLY A 288 15.28 5.41 -0.83
N ALA A 289 15.11 5.92 -2.03
CA ALA A 289 16.13 6.68 -2.79
C ALA A 289 15.91 8.20 -2.77
N GLY A 290 15.07 8.73 -1.82
CA GLY A 290 14.80 10.14 -1.65
C GLY A 290 15.34 10.70 -0.34
#